data_ae4451d2fffebb138d097e604b8e0680
#
_entry.id   ae4451d2fffebb138d097e604b8e0680
#
_cell.length_a   1.000
_cell.length_b   1.000
_cell.length_c   1.000
_cell.angle_alpha   90.00
_cell.angle_beta   90.00
_cell.angle_gamma   90.00
#
_symmetry.space_group_name_H-M   'P 1'
#
loop_
_entity.id
_entity.type
_entity.pdbx_description
1 polymer ?
#
loop_
_entity_poly.entity_id
_entity_poly.type
_entity_poly.pdbx_seq_one_letter_code
_entity_poly.pdbx_strand_id
1 'polypeptide(L)'
;MTIKEKSVISKIVLYVVLFIMVVVSLFPIIYCLSASLRTQEDLFQNMFPFSFKALIPAKITFENYVIIFTKYSFWRPVLNTVIVTVVTIFFGCMVNSIAGFAFTCFEFKGKKLLYALVLISFMVPFESIAIPLYDVANKMKMVDTYAGMIVPAIADGLV
;
A
#
# COMPACT_ATOMS: atom_id res chain seq x y z
N MET A 1 4.07 39.15 -1.08
CA MET A 1 3.83 38.56 0.25
C MET A 1 5.17 38.01 0.72
N THR A 2 5.90 38.80 1.52
CA THR A 2 7.25 38.49 1.99
C THR A 2 7.19 37.31 2.95
N ILE A 3 7.87 36.22 2.60
CA ILE A 3 8.07 35.07 3.47
C ILE A 3 8.91 35.54 4.65
N LYS A 4 8.24 35.82 5.77
CA LYS A 4 8.88 36.13 7.03
C LYS A 4 9.92 35.06 7.32
N GLU A 5 11.19 35.43 7.45
CA GLU A 5 12.25 34.52 7.86
C GLU A 5 11.83 33.81 9.14
N LYS A 6 11.55 32.53 9.05
CA LYS A 6 11.23 31.75 10.24
C LYS A 6 12.45 31.83 11.16
N SER A 7 12.23 32.23 12.39
CA SER A 7 13.26 32.30 13.44
C SER A 7 14.07 31.00 13.45
N VAL A 8 15.37 31.07 13.71
CA VAL A 8 16.27 29.88 13.81
C VAL A 8 15.68 28.86 14.79
N ILE A 9 15.07 29.30 15.87
CA ILE A 9 14.38 28.45 16.85
C ILE A 9 13.23 27.67 16.20
N SER A 10 12.41 28.31 15.36
CA SER A 10 11.32 27.64 14.65
C SER A 10 11.82 26.55 13.68
N LYS A 11 12.97 26.79 13.05
CA LYS A 11 13.61 25.78 12.19
C LYS A 11 14.13 24.59 13.02
N ILE A 12 14.79 24.87 14.15
CA ILE A 12 15.27 23.80 15.04
C ILE A 12 14.11 22.95 15.55
N VAL A 13 13.04 23.58 16.05
CA VAL A 13 11.85 22.87 16.51
C VAL A 13 11.24 22.01 15.40
N LEU A 14 11.11 22.55 14.18
CA LEU A 14 10.62 21.82 13.03
C LEU A 14 11.47 20.57 12.73
N TYR A 15 12.80 20.71 12.69
CA TYR A 15 13.69 19.57 12.42
C TYR A 15 13.66 18.52 13.54
N VAL A 16 13.54 18.94 14.79
CA VAL A 16 13.40 18.01 15.93
C VAL A 16 12.09 17.22 15.80
N VAL A 17 10.98 17.90 15.52
CA VAL A 17 9.68 17.22 15.33
C VAL A 17 9.73 16.25 14.16
N LEU A 18 10.27 16.68 13.01
CA LEU A 18 10.42 15.82 11.84
C LEU A 18 11.31 14.62 12.14
N PHE A 19 12.41 14.80 12.85
CA PHE A 19 13.29 13.70 13.25
C PHE A 19 12.57 12.68 14.15
N ILE A 20 11.82 13.16 15.14
CA ILE A 20 11.02 12.28 16.00
C ILE A 20 9.98 11.50 15.18
N MET A 21 9.27 12.18 14.27
CA MET A 21 8.30 11.52 13.38
C MET A 21 8.96 10.43 12.51
N VAL A 22 10.13 10.72 11.95
CA VAL A 22 10.89 9.74 11.16
C VAL A 22 11.30 8.54 12.01
N VAL A 23 11.82 8.77 13.21
CA VAL A 23 12.22 7.68 14.12
C VAL A 23 11.02 6.81 14.48
N VAL A 24 9.90 7.42 14.87
CA VAL A 24 8.65 6.71 15.21
C VAL A 24 8.12 5.91 14.02
N SER A 25 8.15 6.49 12.81
CA SER A 25 7.66 5.81 11.60
C SER A 25 8.58 4.69 11.13
N LEU A 26 9.90 4.84 11.30
CA LEU A 26 10.87 3.81 10.90
C LEU A 26 11.01 2.68 11.92
N PHE A 27 10.67 2.94 13.20
CA PHE A 27 10.84 1.97 14.28
C PHE A 27 10.17 0.61 13.98
N PRO A 28 8.87 0.53 13.56
CA PRO A 28 8.24 -0.73 13.24
C PRO A 28 8.95 -1.49 12.11
N ILE A 29 9.43 -0.76 11.09
CA ILE A 29 10.11 -1.35 9.93
C ILE A 29 11.45 -1.96 10.36
N ILE A 30 12.25 -1.20 11.13
CA ILE A 30 13.55 -1.66 11.66
C ILE A 30 13.34 -2.86 12.58
N TYR A 31 12.31 -2.81 13.44
CA TYR A 31 11.98 -3.92 14.33
C TYR A 31 11.59 -5.18 13.55
N CYS A 32 10.73 -5.07 12.54
CA CYS A 32 10.33 -6.21 11.69
C CYS A 32 11.53 -6.81 10.95
N LEU A 33 12.42 -5.96 10.40
CA LEU A 33 13.65 -6.42 9.76
C LEU A 33 14.57 -7.13 10.74
N SER A 34 14.76 -6.58 11.95
CA SER A 34 15.55 -7.22 13.00
C SER A 34 14.92 -8.54 13.42
N ALA A 35 13.62 -8.58 13.66
CA ALA A 35 12.89 -9.77 14.08
C ALA A 35 12.94 -10.88 13.02
N SER A 36 12.87 -10.54 11.73
CA SER A 36 12.92 -11.53 10.63
C SER A 36 14.24 -12.30 10.56
N LEU A 37 15.32 -11.70 11.07
CA LEU A 37 16.67 -12.27 11.09
C LEU A 37 17.01 -12.99 12.40
N ARG A 38 16.03 -13.24 13.27
CA ARG A 38 16.20 -13.86 14.57
C ARG A 38 15.63 -15.25 14.64
N THR A 39 16.20 -16.08 15.54
CA THR A 39 15.54 -17.32 15.94
C THR A 39 14.34 -17.01 16.87
N GLN A 40 13.38 -17.92 16.92
CA GLN A 40 12.22 -17.77 17.79
C GLN A 40 12.62 -17.64 19.28
N GLU A 41 13.66 -18.35 19.71
CA GLU A 41 14.18 -18.26 21.07
C GLU A 41 14.76 -16.89 21.40
N ASP A 42 15.59 -16.32 20.52
CA ASP A 42 16.18 -14.99 20.70
C ASP A 42 15.12 -13.89 20.71
N LEU A 43 14.02 -14.08 19.95
CA LEU A 43 12.94 -13.12 19.88
C LEU A 43 12.17 -13.00 21.20
N PHE A 44 11.94 -14.12 21.90
CA PHE A 44 11.18 -14.13 23.15
C PHE A 44 12.03 -13.89 24.40
N GLN A 45 13.31 -14.28 24.43
CA GLN A 45 14.20 -14.14 25.59
C GLN A 45 14.39 -12.70 26.07
N ASN A 46 14.33 -11.70 25.15
CA ASN A 46 14.60 -10.30 25.46
C ASN A 46 13.33 -9.43 25.46
N MET A 47 12.15 -10.03 25.35
CA MET A 47 10.87 -9.33 25.28
C MET A 47 10.28 -9.07 26.66
N PHE A 48 10.53 -9.93 27.63
CA PHE A 48 10.06 -9.80 29.02
C PHE A 48 11.15 -10.17 30.03
N PRO A 49 11.69 -9.20 30.83
CA PRO A 49 11.43 -7.75 30.70
C PRO A 49 12.06 -7.15 29.45
N PHE A 50 11.44 -6.11 28.89
CA PHE A 50 11.90 -5.46 27.67
C PHE A 50 13.33 -4.94 27.83
N SER A 51 14.21 -5.38 26.95
CA SER A 51 15.60 -4.92 26.86
C SER A 51 15.87 -4.35 25.47
N PHE A 52 16.74 -3.33 25.36
CA PHE A 52 17.21 -2.83 24.06
C PHE A 52 17.91 -3.90 23.21
N LYS A 53 18.36 -5.01 23.83
CA LYS A 53 18.81 -6.19 23.10
C LYS A 53 17.71 -6.84 22.25
N ALA A 54 16.43 -6.56 22.57
CA ALA A 54 15.31 -6.96 21.72
C ALA A 54 15.27 -6.29 20.35
N LEU A 55 16.06 -5.25 20.11
CA LEU A 55 16.13 -4.56 18.81
C LEU A 55 17.26 -5.07 17.91
N ILE A 56 18.25 -5.72 18.49
CA ILE A 56 19.47 -6.16 17.77
C ILE A 56 19.54 -7.69 17.84
N PRO A 57 19.61 -8.40 16.70
CA PRO A 57 19.72 -9.85 16.68
C PRO A 57 21.00 -10.30 17.40
N ALA A 58 20.90 -11.22 18.35
CA ALA A 58 22.06 -11.81 18.99
C ALA A 58 22.85 -12.69 18.00
N LYS A 59 22.09 -13.35 17.10
CA LYS A 59 22.66 -14.15 15.99
C LYS A 59 21.79 -13.96 14.75
N ILE A 60 22.39 -13.53 13.66
CA ILE A 60 21.69 -13.39 12.39
C ILE A 60 21.45 -14.77 11.78
N THR A 61 20.18 -15.07 11.48
CA THR A 61 19.77 -16.30 10.81
C THR A 61 18.80 -16.01 9.67
N PHE A 62 18.87 -16.78 8.59
CA PHE A 62 17.93 -16.75 7.47
C PHE A 62 16.94 -17.92 7.52
N GLU A 63 16.90 -18.65 8.62
CA GLU A 63 16.06 -19.85 8.80
C GLU A 63 14.58 -19.54 8.58
N ASN A 64 14.09 -18.40 9.09
CA ASN A 64 12.70 -18.00 8.89
C ASN A 64 12.34 -17.85 7.42
N TYR A 65 13.24 -17.30 6.60
CA TYR A 65 13.03 -17.17 5.16
C TYR A 65 13.00 -18.54 4.48
N VAL A 66 13.93 -19.41 4.83
CA VAL A 66 13.95 -20.79 4.31
C VAL A 66 12.64 -21.51 4.65
N ILE A 67 12.19 -21.44 5.89
CA ILE A 67 10.95 -22.08 6.35
C ILE A 67 9.73 -21.53 5.60
N ILE A 68 9.61 -20.22 5.40
CA ILE A 68 8.50 -19.60 4.69
C ILE A 68 8.41 -20.11 3.24
N PHE A 69 9.54 -20.21 2.55
CA PHE A 69 9.55 -20.63 1.14
C PHE A 69 9.48 -22.14 0.96
N THR A 70 10.06 -22.94 1.86
CA THR A 70 10.07 -24.40 1.75
C THR A 70 8.85 -25.04 2.38
N LYS A 71 8.55 -24.73 3.64
CA LYS A 71 7.48 -25.37 4.41
C LYS A 71 6.10 -24.78 4.10
N TYR A 72 5.99 -23.45 3.96
CA TYR A 72 4.72 -22.77 3.76
C TYR A 72 4.43 -22.42 2.29
N SER A 73 5.33 -22.78 1.37
CA SER A 73 5.15 -22.52 -0.08
C SER A 73 4.75 -21.08 -0.41
N PHE A 74 5.31 -20.12 0.35
CA PHE A 74 4.94 -18.69 0.29
C PHE A 74 5.19 -18.05 -1.09
N TRP A 75 5.94 -18.71 -1.95
CA TRP A 75 6.17 -18.27 -3.32
C TRP A 75 4.87 -18.13 -4.13
N ARG A 76 3.84 -18.95 -3.85
CA ARG A 76 2.54 -18.86 -4.55
C ARG A 76 1.80 -17.55 -4.26
N PRO A 77 1.55 -17.14 -2.99
CA PRO A 77 1.02 -15.83 -2.69
C PRO A 77 1.83 -14.67 -3.29
N VAL A 78 3.16 -14.76 -3.25
CA VAL A 78 4.03 -13.75 -3.86
C VAL A 78 3.79 -13.65 -5.36
N LEU A 79 3.77 -14.78 -6.07
CA LEU A 79 3.52 -14.82 -7.52
C LEU A 79 2.12 -14.27 -7.85
N ASN A 80 1.10 -14.68 -7.11
CA ASN A 80 -0.26 -14.16 -7.29
C ASN A 80 -0.31 -12.65 -7.14
N THR A 81 0.34 -12.11 -6.09
CA THR A 81 0.42 -10.66 -5.87
C THR A 81 1.13 -9.96 -7.03
N VAL A 82 2.26 -10.51 -7.50
CA VAL A 82 2.99 -9.95 -8.63
C VAL A 82 2.11 -9.92 -9.89
N ILE A 83 1.43 -11.03 -10.20
CA ILE A 83 0.53 -11.10 -11.38
C ILE A 83 -0.57 -10.05 -11.26
N VAL A 84 -1.30 -10.02 -10.16
CA VAL A 84 -2.39 -9.06 -9.95
C VAL A 84 -1.88 -7.63 -10.06
N THR A 85 -0.78 -7.31 -9.37
CA THR A 85 -0.22 -5.96 -9.36
C THR A 85 0.23 -5.51 -10.76
N VAL A 86 1.01 -6.35 -11.46
CA VAL A 86 1.53 -6.00 -12.80
C VAL A 86 0.39 -5.79 -13.79
N VAL A 87 -0.59 -6.70 -13.80
CA VAL A 87 -1.73 -6.60 -14.72
C VAL A 87 -2.60 -5.39 -14.39
N THR A 88 -2.90 -5.15 -13.11
CA THR A 88 -3.70 -3.99 -12.68
C THR A 88 -3.00 -2.69 -13.02
N ILE A 89 -1.70 -2.54 -12.73
CA ILE A 89 -0.94 -1.33 -13.05
C ILE A 89 -0.91 -1.09 -14.56
N PHE A 90 -0.62 -2.12 -15.35
CA PHE A 90 -0.52 -1.99 -16.81
C PHE A 90 -1.84 -1.50 -17.42
N PHE A 91 -2.94 -2.19 -17.14
CA PHE A 91 -4.25 -1.83 -17.67
C PHE A 91 -4.81 -0.55 -17.03
N GLY A 92 -4.60 -0.33 -15.75
CA GLY A 92 -4.99 0.90 -15.05
C GLY A 92 -4.29 2.11 -15.63
N CYS A 93 -2.98 2.07 -15.82
CA CYS A 93 -2.24 3.17 -16.48
C CYS A 93 -2.70 3.41 -17.91
N MET A 94 -2.96 2.35 -18.67
CA MET A 94 -3.46 2.46 -20.04
C MET A 94 -4.83 3.15 -20.07
N VAL A 95 -5.78 2.69 -19.27
CA VAL A 95 -7.14 3.24 -19.22
C VAL A 95 -7.13 4.69 -18.74
N ASN A 96 -6.39 4.98 -17.65
CA ASN A 96 -6.28 6.33 -17.11
C ASN A 96 -5.61 7.30 -18.08
N SER A 97 -4.58 6.85 -18.79
CA SER A 97 -3.90 7.68 -19.81
C SER A 97 -4.84 8.03 -20.97
N ILE A 98 -5.62 7.04 -21.44
CA ILE A 98 -6.61 7.27 -22.51
C ILE A 98 -7.72 8.21 -22.04
N ALA A 99 -8.25 7.98 -20.84
CA ALA A 99 -9.29 8.84 -20.25
C ALA A 99 -8.79 10.27 -20.04
N GLY A 100 -7.61 10.43 -19.42
CA GLY A 100 -6.97 11.73 -19.22
C GLY A 100 -6.71 12.47 -20.53
N PHE A 101 -6.22 11.76 -21.55
CA PHE A 101 -6.03 12.33 -22.87
C PHE A 101 -7.36 12.78 -23.51
N ALA A 102 -8.41 11.93 -23.40
CA ALA A 102 -9.73 12.27 -23.94
C ALA A 102 -10.32 13.51 -23.26
N PHE A 103 -10.24 13.61 -21.95
CA PHE A 103 -10.72 14.77 -21.19
C PHE A 103 -9.88 16.03 -21.40
N THR A 104 -8.61 15.91 -21.79
CA THR A 104 -7.74 17.07 -21.99
C THR A 104 -7.81 17.58 -23.42
N CYS A 105 -7.71 16.69 -24.41
CA CYS A 105 -7.48 17.05 -25.80
C CYS A 105 -8.76 17.17 -26.63
N PHE A 106 -9.87 16.54 -26.20
CA PHE A 106 -11.10 16.57 -26.98
C PHE A 106 -12.19 17.43 -26.33
N GLU A 107 -12.94 18.14 -27.17
CA GLU A 107 -14.17 18.82 -26.78
C GLU A 107 -15.36 18.02 -27.29
N PHE A 108 -16.22 17.52 -26.37
CA PHE A 108 -17.38 16.72 -26.68
C PHE A 108 -18.57 17.07 -25.80
N LYS A 109 -19.77 16.79 -26.29
CA LYS A 109 -21.01 17.04 -25.53
C LYS A 109 -21.07 16.14 -24.32
N GLY A 110 -21.31 16.75 -23.14
CA GLY A 110 -21.37 16.01 -21.87
C GLY A 110 -20.04 15.85 -21.13
N LYS A 111 -18.91 16.37 -21.66
CA LYS A 111 -17.58 16.32 -21.01
C LYS A 111 -17.63 16.74 -19.54
N LYS A 112 -18.26 17.89 -19.25
CA LYS A 112 -18.36 18.41 -17.87
C LYS A 112 -19.16 17.47 -16.95
N LEU A 113 -20.24 16.88 -17.47
CA LEU A 113 -21.07 15.95 -16.70
C LEU A 113 -20.30 14.66 -16.41
N LEU A 114 -19.65 14.07 -17.42
CA LEU A 114 -18.83 12.87 -17.23
C LEU A 114 -17.68 13.11 -16.25
N TYR A 115 -16.99 14.25 -16.38
CA TYR A 115 -15.93 14.61 -15.45
C TYR A 115 -16.45 14.79 -14.01
N ALA A 116 -17.62 15.43 -13.86
CA ALA A 116 -18.25 15.56 -12.55
C ALA A 116 -18.66 14.20 -11.96
N LEU A 117 -19.15 13.26 -12.77
CA LEU A 117 -19.47 11.90 -12.31
C LEU A 117 -18.20 11.16 -11.84
N VAL A 118 -17.11 11.28 -12.57
CA VAL A 118 -15.82 10.74 -12.14
C VAL A 118 -15.40 11.36 -10.80
N LEU A 119 -15.46 12.67 -10.63
CA LEU A 119 -15.13 13.32 -9.35
C LEU A 119 -16.05 12.89 -8.21
N ILE A 120 -17.34 12.70 -8.46
CA ILE A 120 -18.30 12.24 -7.45
C ILE A 120 -17.98 10.79 -7.04
N SER A 121 -17.54 9.93 -7.95
CA SER A 121 -17.19 8.54 -7.60
C SER A 121 -16.06 8.46 -6.58
N PHE A 122 -15.12 9.40 -6.57
CA PHE A 122 -14.09 9.51 -5.54
C PHE A 122 -14.61 9.81 -4.13
N MET A 123 -15.75 10.48 -4.05
CA MET A 123 -16.33 10.84 -2.76
C MET A 123 -17.05 9.68 -2.10
N VAL A 124 -17.28 8.59 -2.83
CA VAL A 124 -17.96 7.39 -2.28
C VAL A 124 -16.91 6.54 -1.58
N PRO A 125 -16.98 6.34 -0.26
CA PRO A 125 -16.04 5.51 0.45
C PRO A 125 -16.16 4.05 0.00
N PHE A 126 -15.00 3.39 -0.19
CA PHE A 126 -14.93 2.00 -0.66
C PHE A 126 -15.77 1.05 0.20
N GLU A 127 -15.84 1.28 1.51
CA GLU A 127 -16.60 0.48 2.45
C GLU A 127 -18.11 0.44 2.10
N SER A 128 -18.63 1.52 1.51
CA SER A 128 -20.05 1.60 1.11
C SER A 128 -20.35 0.81 -0.16
N ILE A 129 -19.36 0.64 -1.03
CA ILE A 129 -19.52 -0.10 -2.30
C ILE A 129 -19.06 -1.56 -2.21
N ALA A 130 -18.37 -1.95 -1.15
CA ALA A 130 -17.79 -3.29 -1.01
C ALA A 130 -18.83 -4.41 -1.15
N ILE A 131 -19.99 -4.28 -0.49
CA ILE A 131 -21.07 -5.29 -0.56
C ILE A 131 -21.71 -5.35 -1.96
N PRO A 132 -22.17 -4.23 -2.55
CA PRO A 132 -22.69 -4.24 -3.92
C PRO A 132 -21.65 -4.75 -4.94
N LEU A 133 -20.40 -4.39 -4.78
CA LEU A 133 -19.30 -4.83 -5.65
C LEU A 133 -19.12 -6.35 -5.59
N TYR A 134 -19.14 -6.92 -4.38
CA TYR A 134 -19.10 -8.37 -4.18
C TYR A 134 -20.27 -9.07 -4.87
N ASP A 135 -21.50 -8.54 -4.75
CA ASP A 135 -22.69 -9.10 -5.41
C ASP A 135 -22.55 -9.11 -6.94
N VAL A 136 -22.02 -8.02 -7.50
CA VAL A 136 -21.74 -7.94 -8.94
C VAL A 136 -20.68 -8.98 -9.34
N ALA A 137 -19.56 -9.03 -8.62
CA ALA A 137 -18.50 -10.00 -8.86
C ALA A 137 -18.99 -11.46 -8.78
N ASN A 138 -19.88 -11.74 -7.81
CA ASN A 138 -20.48 -13.06 -7.66
C ASN A 138 -21.42 -13.42 -8.83
N LYS A 139 -22.29 -12.51 -9.25
CA LYS A 139 -23.16 -12.69 -10.43
C LYS A 139 -22.36 -12.91 -11.70
N MET A 140 -21.20 -12.25 -11.83
CA MET A 140 -20.26 -12.39 -12.96
C MET A 140 -19.37 -13.64 -12.84
N LYS A 141 -19.48 -14.43 -11.76
CA LYS A 141 -18.64 -15.61 -11.45
C LYS A 141 -17.15 -15.28 -11.38
N MET A 142 -16.84 -14.08 -10.87
CA MET A 142 -15.46 -13.58 -10.74
C MET A 142 -14.89 -13.78 -9.33
N VAL A 143 -15.70 -14.26 -8.36
CA VAL A 143 -15.24 -14.56 -7.01
C VAL A 143 -14.19 -15.67 -7.05
N ASP A 144 -13.14 -15.57 -6.23
CA ASP A 144 -11.99 -16.46 -6.18
C ASP A 144 -11.18 -16.58 -7.49
N THR A 145 -11.26 -15.55 -8.34
CA THR A 145 -10.47 -15.48 -9.58
C THR A 145 -9.58 -14.22 -9.60
N TYR A 146 -8.54 -14.24 -10.42
CA TYR A 146 -7.74 -13.04 -10.69
C TYR A 146 -8.58 -11.89 -11.26
N ALA A 147 -9.57 -12.20 -12.10
CA ALA A 147 -10.48 -11.20 -12.67
C ALA A 147 -11.27 -10.45 -11.58
N GLY A 148 -11.70 -11.16 -10.54
CA GLY A 148 -12.40 -10.55 -9.40
C GLY A 148 -11.57 -9.54 -8.60
N MET A 149 -10.26 -9.65 -8.66
CA MET A 149 -9.33 -8.68 -8.03
C MET A 149 -8.91 -7.58 -9.00
N ILE A 150 -8.60 -7.95 -10.24
CA ILE A 150 -8.01 -7.04 -11.24
C ILE A 150 -9.06 -6.06 -11.82
N VAL A 151 -10.24 -6.57 -12.21
CA VAL A 151 -11.24 -5.75 -12.90
C VAL A 151 -11.77 -4.61 -12.02
N PRO A 152 -12.20 -4.88 -10.75
CA PRO A 152 -12.58 -3.79 -9.85
C PRO A 152 -11.46 -2.79 -9.59
N ALA A 153 -10.23 -3.28 -9.39
CA ALA A 153 -9.09 -2.42 -9.12
C ALA A 153 -8.71 -1.52 -10.30
N ILE A 154 -8.89 -1.99 -11.56
CA ILE A 154 -8.72 -1.16 -12.75
C ILE A 154 -9.85 -0.12 -12.84
N ALA A 155 -11.09 -0.51 -12.52
CA ALA A 155 -12.22 0.39 -12.56
C ALA A 155 -12.14 1.49 -11.48
N ASP A 156 -11.69 1.14 -10.28
CA ASP A 156 -11.43 2.08 -9.17
C ASP A 156 -10.25 3.00 -9.50
N GLY A 157 -9.26 2.49 -10.20
CA GLY A 157 -8.10 3.25 -10.67
C GLY A 157 -8.36 4.19 -11.86
N LEU A 158 -9.59 4.25 -12.39
CA LEU A 158 -10.05 5.32 -13.33
C LEU A 158 -10.13 6.69 -12.65
N VAL A 159 -9.50 6.73 -11.54
CA VAL A 159 -9.52 7.79 -10.60
C VAL A 159 -8.10 8.42 -10.48
#